data_2242038c927116a16cb949ca8aaeb889
#
_entry.id   2242038c927116a16cb949ca8aaeb889
#
_cell.length_a   1.000
_cell.length_b   1.000
_cell.length_c   1.000
_cell.angle_alpha   90.00
_cell.angle_beta   90.00
_cell.angle_gamma   90.00
#
_symmetry.space_group_name_H-M   'P 1'
#
loop_
_entity.id
_entity.type
_entity.pdbx_description
1 polymer ?
#
loop_
_entity_poly.entity_id
_entity_poly.type
_entity_poly.pdbx_seq_one_letter_code
_entity_poly.pdbx_strand_id
1 'polypeptide(L)'
;MSEQVREVPAAGNPIARIVGVLFSPAKTFQEIAAAPSWLPPLLVYLAVFLVAFFVYGAKANFLGITEDAIRNNPMVKMAGDEQTDAIVEGELAKLRPYSPMQLTVINAAQFIWGLVAFYHVMALIYASLFYMMGSVGEMRLGRAWLTFLLCLAACIVGIVITQIGSFVFQKDSPSTFLLLMAVTGVALTGLYMFLVNRNARRDPAFHRFLSVGTYASAVGIVGAIALVITAIATPAPIEIRADYLVKSNLGAFMPSDNAALQSLLSSLDIFSIWFLIVMTIGYKTMTKTSTGIAASITFLPWVVIVLIKLAWNAAVPS
;
A
#
# COMPACT_ATOMS: atom_id res chain seq x y z
N MET A 1 9.57 44.22 -24.70
CA MET A 1 8.75 43.01 -24.50
C MET A 1 8.92 42.62 -23.05
N SER A 2 7.95 42.92 -22.20
CA SER A 2 7.99 42.56 -20.79
C SER A 2 7.67 41.04 -20.69
N GLU A 3 8.67 40.28 -20.23
CA GLU A 3 8.45 38.89 -19.82
C GLU A 3 7.40 38.87 -18.68
N GLN A 4 6.17 38.47 -19.00
CA GLN A 4 5.20 38.17 -17.97
C GLN A 4 5.75 36.99 -17.17
N VAL A 5 6.31 37.29 -16.00
CA VAL A 5 6.59 36.28 -14.97
C VAL A 5 5.28 35.56 -14.70
N ARG A 6 5.13 34.37 -15.26
CA ARG A 6 4.00 33.48 -14.91
C ARG A 6 4.10 33.21 -13.41
N GLU A 7 3.29 33.89 -12.65
CA GLU A 7 3.10 33.54 -11.23
C GLU A 7 2.77 32.04 -11.17
N VAL A 8 3.68 31.28 -10.56
CA VAL A 8 3.41 29.86 -10.23
C VAL A 8 2.26 29.88 -9.24
N PRO A 9 1.10 29.27 -9.55
CA PRO A 9 -0.02 29.24 -8.63
C PRO A 9 0.44 28.70 -7.29
N ALA A 10 0.18 29.43 -6.21
CA ALA A 10 0.49 29.00 -4.85
C ALA A 10 -0.08 27.57 -4.67
N ALA A 11 0.74 26.69 -4.16
CA ALA A 11 0.33 25.29 -3.93
C ALA A 11 -0.92 25.28 -3.05
N GLY A 12 -2.08 24.93 -3.63
CA GLY A 12 -3.36 24.92 -2.92
C GLY A 12 -3.31 24.02 -1.68
N ASN A 13 -4.21 24.24 -0.73
CA ASN A 13 -4.30 23.47 0.51
C ASN A 13 -4.36 21.95 0.19
N PRO A 14 -3.41 21.12 0.68
CA PRO A 14 -3.38 19.69 0.41
C PRO A 14 -4.67 18.96 0.84
N ILE A 15 -5.28 19.37 1.95
CA ILE A 15 -6.53 18.77 2.45
C ILE A 15 -7.68 19.06 1.47
N ALA A 16 -7.79 20.31 0.98
CA ALA A 16 -8.80 20.65 -0.02
C ALA A 16 -8.62 19.84 -1.31
N ARG A 17 -7.37 19.58 -1.71
CA ARG A 17 -7.08 18.71 -2.87
C ARG A 17 -7.44 17.25 -2.62
N ILE A 18 -7.19 16.71 -1.41
CA ILE A 18 -7.62 15.35 -1.04
C ILE A 18 -9.13 15.22 -1.18
N VAL A 19 -9.89 16.14 -0.61
CA VAL A 19 -11.35 16.17 -0.73
C VAL A 19 -11.77 16.38 -2.20
N GLY A 20 -11.11 17.29 -2.90
CA GLY A 20 -11.39 17.59 -4.31
C GLY A 20 -11.21 16.38 -5.23
N VAL A 21 -10.23 15.52 -4.97
CA VAL A 21 -10.01 14.28 -5.74
C VAL A 21 -11.19 13.31 -5.64
N LEU A 22 -11.90 13.28 -4.51
CA LEU A 22 -13.08 12.43 -4.33
C LEU A 22 -14.32 12.95 -5.08
N PHE A 23 -14.51 14.27 -5.14
CA PHE A 23 -15.74 14.89 -5.65
C PHE A 23 -15.59 15.60 -7.01
N SER A 24 -14.39 16.03 -7.37
CA SER A 24 -14.09 16.77 -8.60
C SER A 24 -12.69 16.41 -9.14
N PRO A 25 -12.42 15.10 -9.40
CA PRO A 25 -11.06 14.61 -9.66
C PRO A 25 -10.41 15.30 -10.86
N ALA A 26 -11.11 15.51 -11.97
CA ALA A 26 -10.52 16.11 -13.17
C ALA A 26 -10.00 17.53 -12.92
N LYS A 27 -10.76 18.38 -12.24
CA LYS A 27 -10.33 19.75 -11.87
C LYS A 27 -9.16 19.72 -10.91
N THR A 28 -9.26 18.89 -9.88
CA THR A 28 -8.22 18.81 -8.84
C THR A 28 -6.90 18.28 -9.40
N PHE A 29 -6.93 17.30 -10.31
CA PHE A 29 -5.69 16.83 -10.94
C PHE A 29 -5.08 17.84 -11.91
N GLN A 30 -5.85 18.78 -12.49
CA GLN A 30 -5.27 19.91 -13.22
C GLN A 30 -4.44 20.81 -12.29
N GLU A 31 -4.94 21.09 -11.09
CA GLU A 31 -4.23 21.86 -10.07
C GLU A 31 -2.99 21.12 -9.56
N ILE A 32 -3.10 19.78 -9.34
CA ILE A 32 -1.97 18.94 -8.94
C ILE A 32 -0.91 18.87 -10.04
N ALA A 33 -1.30 18.79 -11.30
CA ALA A 33 -0.36 18.79 -12.42
C ALA A 33 0.42 20.10 -12.56
N ALA A 34 -0.21 21.23 -12.21
CA ALA A 34 0.44 22.54 -12.20
C ALA A 34 1.41 22.73 -11.02
N ALA A 35 1.05 22.22 -9.85
CA ALA A 35 1.85 22.30 -8.62
C ALA A 35 1.87 20.93 -7.91
N PRO A 36 2.70 19.96 -8.40
CA PRO A 36 2.72 18.61 -7.88
C PRO A 36 3.29 18.56 -6.45
N SER A 37 2.65 17.73 -5.60
CA SER A 37 3.09 17.47 -4.24
C SER A 37 2.64 16.07 -3.83
N TRP A 38 3.54 15.19 -3.48
CA TRP A 38 3.23 13.79 -3.16
C TRP A 38 3.21 13.51 -1.66
N LEU A 39 4.05 14.21 -0.89
CA LEU A 39 4.25 13.93 0.53
C LEU A 39 3.05 14.31 1.41
N PRO A 40 2.41 15.48 1.28
CA PRO A 40 1.29 15.84 2.14
C PRO A 40 0.11 14.85 2.07
N PRO A 41 -0.41 14.44 0.90
CA PRO A 41 -1.50 13.48 0.84
C PRO A 41 -1.09 12.10 1.42
N LEU A 42 0.16 11.68 1.21
CA LEU A 42 0.67 10.45 1.81
C LEU A 42 0.66 10.52 3.34
N LEU A 43 1.13 11.63 3.93
CA LEU A 43 1.15 11.80 5.38
C LEU A 43 -0.26 11.81 5.98
N VAL A 44 -1.22 12.47 5.32
CA VAL A 44 -2.62 12.47 5.77
C VAL A 44 -3.19 11.04 5.72
N TYR A 45 -2.96 10.32 4.63
CA TYR A 45 -3.41 8.95 4.50
C TYR A 45 -2.80 8.04 5.59
N LEU A 46 -1.47 8.14 5.80
CA LEU A 46 -0.79 7.39 6.86
C LEU A 46 -1.36 7.70 8.24
N ALA A 47 -1.61 8.97 8.55
CA ALA A 47 -2.16 9.35 9.85
C ALA A 47 -3.55 8.74 10.09
N VAL A 48 -4.46 8.84 9.10
CA VAL A 48 -5.81 8.26 9.20
C VAL A 48 -5.74 6.74 9.29
N PHE A 49 -4.88 6.11 8.48
CA PHE A 49 -4.72 4.67 8.50
C PHE A 49 -4.13 4.17 9.82
N LEU A 50 -3.16 4.87 10.40
CA LEU A 50 -2.62 4.53 11.72
C LEU A 50 -3.70 4.56 12.79
N VAL A 51 -4.55 5.60 12.81
CA VAL A 51 -5.70 5.65 13.73
C VAL A 51 -6.60 4.43 13.54
N ALA A 52 -6.95 4.10 12.29
CA ALA A 52 -7.78 2.94 11.97
C ALA A 52 -7.13 1.63 12.45
N PHE A 53 -5.81 1.50 12.24
CA PHE A 53 -5.06 0.32 12.60
C PHE A 53 -4.95 0.13 14.12
N PHE A 54 -4.75 1.23 14.87
CA PHE A 54 -4.73 1.17 16.33
C PHE A 54 -6.11 0.87 16.94
N VAL A 55 -7.18 1.42 16.38
CA VAL A 55 -8.55 1.11 16.81
C VAL A 55 -8.88 -0.37 16.57
N TYR A 56 -8.53 -0.90 15.41
CA TYR A 56 -8.66 -2.33 15.10
C TYR A 56 -7.78 -3.18 16.02
N GLY A 57 -6.49 -2.87 16.11
CA GLY A 57 -5.50 -3.63 16.86
C GLY A 57 -5.76 -3.73 18.36
N ALA A 58 -6.42 -2.72 18.93
CA ALA A 58 -6.84 -2.74 20.34
C ALA A 58 -7.86 -3.85 20.64
N LYS A 59 -8.54 -4.38 19.61
CA LYS A 59 -9.57 -5.43 19.73
C LYS A 59 -9.17 -6.72 19.02
N ALA A 60 -8.15 -6.73 18.18
CA ALA A 60 -7.77 -7.85 17.32
C ALA A 60 -7.13 -9.00 18.12
N ASN A 61 -7.56 -10.22 17.87
CA ASN A 61 -6.89 -11.45 18.30
C ASN A 61 -5.82 -11.82 17.26
N PHE A 62 -4.64 -11.19 17.32
CA PHE A 62 -3.58 -11.42 16.34
C PHE A 62 -3.09 -12.87 16.29
N LEU A 63 -3.12 -13.61 17.40
CA LEU A 63 -2.73 -15.02 17.41
C LEU A 63 -3.72 -15.87 16.63
N GLY A 64 -5.01 -15.74 16.90
CA GLY A 64 -6.06 -16.44 16.15
C GLY A 64 -6.08 -16.05 14.67
N ILE A 65 -5.94 -14.76 14.35
CA ILE A 65 -5.87 -14.28 12.97
C ILE A 65 -4.66 -14.86 12.23
N THR A 66 -3.51 -14.99 12.91
CA THR A 66 -2.30 -15.57 12.31
C THR A 66 -2.46 -17.06 12.11
N GLU A 67 -2.98 -17.78 13.10
CA GLU A 67 -3.28 -19.20 12.99
C GLU A 67 -4.20 -19.49 11.80
N ASP A 68 -5.29 -18.74 11.69
CA ASP A 68 -6.26 -18.86 10.60
C ASP A 68 -5.62 -18.59 9.23
N ALA A 69 -4.77 -17.55 9.14
CA ALA A 69 -4.07 -17.21 7.92
C ALA A 69 -3.08 -18.30 7.47
N ILE A 70 -2.38 -18.94 8.41
CA ILE A 70 -1.45 -20.05 8.13
C ILE A 70 -2.22 -21.28 7.70
N ARG A 71 -3.24 -21.70 8.47
CA ARG A 71 -4.05 -22.89 8.16
C ARG A 71 -4.78 -22.78 6.83
N ASN A 72 -5.18 -21.57 6.44
CA ASN A 72 -5.82 -21.31 5.15
C ASN A 72 -4.84 -20.99 4.01
N ASN A 73 -3.53 -21.03 4.25
CA ASN A 73 -2.54 -20.86 3.20
C ASN A 73 -2.45 -22.15 2.35
N PRO A 74 -2.73 -22.08 1.04
CA PRO A 74 -2.71 -23.28 0.18
C PRO A 74 -1.37 -24.02 0.19
N MET A 75 -0.23 -23.29 0.25
CA MET A 75 1.09 -23.93 0.31
C MET A 75 1.32 -24.71 1.61
N VAL A 76 0.78 -24.21 2.73
CA VAL A 76 0.88 -24.88 4.02
C VAL A 76 -0.02 -26.11 4.05
N LYS A 77 -1.25 -26.03 3.52
CA LYS A 77 -2.16 -27.16 3.37
C LYS A 77 -1.54 -28.31 2.57
N MET A 78 -0.74 -28.01 1.54
CA MET A 78 -0.04 -29.04 0.75
C MET A 78 1.00 -29.82 1.54
N ALA A 79 1.47 -29.30 2.67
CA ALA A 79 2.46 -29.96 3.51
C ALA A 79 1.85 -31.08 4.41
N GLY A 80 0.52 -31.14 4.52
CA GLY A 80 -0.21 -32.06 5.38
C GLY A 80 -0.40 -31.54 6.81
N ASP A 81 -1.33 -32.16 7.53
CA ASP A 81 -1.81 -31.64 8.83
C ASP A 81 -0.70 -31.55 9.88
N GLU A 82 0.15 -32.57 10.01
CA GLU A 82 1.22 -32.60 11.01
C GLU A 82 2.25 -31.47 10.77
N GLN A 83 2.65 -31.25 9.51
CA GLN A 83 3.56 -30.15 9.17
C GLN A 83 2.87 -28.78 9.31
N THR A 84 1.58 -28.70 8.99
CA THR A 84 0.78 -27.49 9.20
C THR A 84 0.76 -27.11 10.68
N ASP A 85 0.49 -28.06 11.57
CA ASP A 85 0.48 -27.82 13.02
C ASP A 85 1.86 -27.40 13.53
N ALA A 86 2.94 -28.00 13.04
CA ALA A 86 4.30 -27.61 13.39
C ALA A 86 4.62 -26.17 12.92
N ILE A 87 4.20 -25.79 11.72
CA ILE A 87 4.38 -24.43 11.18
C ILE A 87 3.58 -23.42 12.01
N VAL A 88 2.31 -23.73 12.30
CA VAL A 88 1.43 -22.88 13.13
C VAL A 88 2.05 -22.65 14.50
N GLU A 89 2.43 -23.72 15.21
CA GLU A 89 3.02 -23.60 16.55
C GLU A 89 4.33 -22.82 16.53
N GLY A 90 5.17 -23.06 15.51
CA GLY A 90 6.43 -22.32 15.32
C GLY A 90 6.23 -20.82 15.11
N GLU A 91 5.22 -20.41 14.34
CA GLU A 91 4.91 -18.99 14.10
C GLU A 91 4.23 -18.35 15.31
N LEU A 92 3.28 -19.05 15.96
CA LEU A 92 2.63 -18.53 17.15
C LEU A 92 3.62 -18.38 18.34
N ALA A 93 4.57 -19.29 18.48
CA ALA A 93 5.61 -19.20 19.51
C ALA A 93 6.45 -17.91 19.37
N LYS A 94 6.67 -17.41 18.15
CA LYS A 94 7.35 -16.13 17.89
C LYS A 94 6.52 -14.92 18.31
N LEU A 95 5.19 -15.03 18.25
CA LEU A 95 4.27 -13.91 18.52
C LEU A 95 3.83 -13.86 20.00
N ARG A 96 3.74 -15.00 20.69
CA ARG A 96 3.31 -15.10 22.10
C ARG A 96 4.05 -14.19 23.08
N PRO A 97 5.37 -13.87 22.91
CA PRO A 97 6.05 -12.94 23.80
C PRO A 97 5.55 -11.50 23.74
N TYR A 98 4.82 -11.14 22.68
CA TYR A 98 4.37 -9.76 22.46
C TYR A 98 2.94 -9.54 22.93
N SER A 99 2.69 -8.40 23.57
CA SER A 99 1.34 -7.95 23.88
C SER A 99 0.58 -7.57 22.59
N PRO A 100 -0.77 -7.55 22.60
CA PRO A 100 -1.57 -7.09 21.45
C PRO A 100 -1.17 -5.70 20.94
N MET A 101 -0.82 -4.77 21.84
CA MET A 101 -0.34 -3.44 21.46
C MET A 101 1.01 -3.49 20.74
N GLN A 102 1.94 -4.33 21.19
CA GLN A 102 3.23 -4.50 20.52
C GLN A 102 3.06 -5.10 19.13
N LEU A 103 2.18 -6.10 18.99
CA LEU A 103 1.84 -6.67 17.69
C LEU A 103 1.19 -5.63 16.76
N THR A 104 0.32 -4.76 17.30
CA THR A 104 -0.24 -3.64 16.54
C THR A 104 0.85 -2.71 16.02
N VAL A 105 1.82 -2.33 16.86
CA VAL A 105 2.95 -1.46 16.45
C VAL A 105 3.80 -2.11 15.37
N ILE A 106 4.15 -3.41 15.52
CA ILE A 106 4.93 -4.15 14.52
C ILE A 106 4.21 -4.16 13.17
N ASN A 107 2.94 -4.54 13.16
CA ASN A 107 2.15 -4.60 11.93
C ASN A 107 1.95 -3.21 11.30
N ALA A 108 1.74 -2.15 12.11
CA ALA A 108 1.66 -0.78 11.63
C ALA A 108 2.97 -0.32 10.96
N ALA A 109 4.11 -0.63 11.53
CA ALA A 109 5.42 -0.30 10.96
C ALA A 109 5.66 -1.01 9.61
N GLN A 110 5.30 -2.29 9.50
CA GLN A 110 5.38 -3.04 8.25
C GLN A 110 4.46 -2.46 7.18
N PHE A 111 3.25 -2.05 7.58
CA PHE A 111 2.30 -1.41 6.67
C PHE A 111 2.83 -0.08 6.13
N ILE A 112 3.38 0.80 6.97
CA ILE A 112 3.96 2.09 6.55
C ILE A 112 5.02 1.86 5.48
N TRP A 113 5.93 0.91 5.71
CA TRP A 113 6.96 0.53 4.76
C TRP A 113 6.38 0.07 3.42
N GLY A 114 5.47 -0.89 3.49
CA GLY A 114 4.81 -1.45 2.31
C GLY A 114 4.09 -0.38 1.50
N LEU A 115 3.43 0.55 2.17
CA LEU A 115 2.68 1.62 1.52
C LEU A 115 3.58 2.62 0.79
N VAL A 116 4.66 3.09 1.43
CA VAL A 116 5.60 4.03 0.81
C VAL A 116 6.27 3.37 -0.41
N ALA A 117 6.69 2.11 -0.28
CA ALA A 117 7.25 1.34 -1.38
C ALA A 117 6.22 1.15 -2.51
N PHE A 118 4.98 0.82 -2.18
CA PHE A 118 3.89 0.64 -3.14
C PHE A 118 3.69 1.85 -4.04
N TYR A 119 3.54 3.05 -3.47
CA TYR A 119 3.34 4.26 -4.27
C TYR A 119 4.54 4.58 -5.17
N HIS A 120 5.76 4.30 -4.70
CA HIS A 120 6.93 4.48 -5.54
C HIS A 120 6.96 3.52 -6.72
N VAL A 121 6.73 2.23 -6.47
CA VAL A 121 6.69 1.18 -7.51
C VAL A 121 5.57 1.47 -8.50
N MET A 122 4.38 1.83 -8.03
CA MET A 122 3.26 2.20 -8.90
C MET A 122 3.61 3.41 -9.78
N ALA A 123 4.21 4.45 -9.19
CA ALA A 123 4.65 5.61 -9.97
C ALA A 123 5.67 5.24 -11.04
N LEU A 124 6.62 4.34 -10.74
CA LEU A 124 7.60 3.83 -11.71
C LEU A 124 6.96 3.03 -12.83
N ILE A 125 6.07 2.10 -12.50
CA ILE A 125 5.37 1.26 -13.47
C ILE A 125 4.56 2.15 -14.43
N TYR A 126 3.72 3.02 -13.90
CA TYR A 126 2.88 3.87 -14.74
C TYR A 126 3.70 4.88 -15.53
N ALA A 127 4.73 5.51 -14.92
CA ALA A 127 5.63 6.39 -15.64
C ALA A 127 6.31 5.67 -16.81
N SER A 128 6.76 4.43 -16.60
CA SER A 128 7.39 3.62 -17.66
C SER A 128 6.42 3.28 -18.78
N LEU A 129 5.20 2.85 -18.45
CA LEU A 129 4.17 2.51 -19.44
C LEU A 129 3.79 3.73 -20.29
N PHE A 130 3.52 4.89 -19.68
CA PHE A 130 3.19 6.12 -20.41
C PHE A 130 4.38 6.64 -21.24
N TYR A 131 5.62 6.50 -20.74
CA TYR A 131 6.83 6.84 -21.49
C TYR A 131 6.99 5.96 -22.73
N MET A 132 6.83 4.65 -22.61
CA MET A 132 6.91 3.71 -23.74
C MET A 132 5.86 4.01 -24.83
N MET A 133 4.70 4.56 -24.44
CA MET A 133 3.66 4.97 -25.39
C MET A 133 3.89 6.36 -25.99
N GLY A 134 5.02 7.02 -25.71
CA GLY A 134 5.34 8.36 -26.21
C GLY A 134 4.42 9.47 -25.65
N SER A 135 3.64 9.16 -24.60
CA SER A 135 2.66 10.08 -24.00
C SER A 135 3.28 11.08 -23.03
N VAL A 136 4.57 10.94 -22.72
CA VAL A 136 5.32 11.78 -21.79
C VAL A 136 6.64 12.18 -22.47
N GLY A 137 7.02 13.44 -22.36
CA GLY A 137 8.31 13.94 -22.87
C GLY A 137 9.51 13.33 -22.14
N GLU A 138 10.69 13.91 -22.32
CA GLU A 138 11.92 13.42 -21.70
C GLU A 138 11.75 13.16 -20.19
N MET A 139 11.96 11.91 -19.78
CA MET A 139 11.90 11.45 -18.41
C MET A 139 13.18 10.66 -18.06
N ARG A 140 13.73 10.94 -16.88
CA ARG A 140 14.95 10.26 -16.40
C ARG A 140 14.63 8.99 -15.65
N LEU A 141 13.86 8.08 -16.27
CA LEU A 141 13.42 6.81 -15.68
C LEU A 141 14.57 6.01 -15.05
N GLY A 142 15.74 5.99 -15.67
CA GLY A 142 16.89 5.27 -15.12
C GLY A 142 17.31 5.74 -13.73
N ARG A 143 17.18 7.03 -13.41
CA ARG A 143 17.44 7.55 -12.05
C ARG A 143 16.35 7.14 -11.06
N ALA A 144 15.10 7.14 -11.47
CA ALA A 144 14.00 6.71 -10.63
C ALA A 144 14.12 5.22 -10.30
N TRP A 145 14.43 4.38 -11.29
CA TRP A 145 14.71 2.96 -11.09
C TRP A 145 15.94 2.73 -10.22
N LEU A 146 17.03 3.48 -10.42
CA LEU A 146 18.22 3.38 -9.57
C LEU A 146 17.90 3.75 -8.12
N THR A 147 17.11 4.80 -7.88
CA THR A 147 16.66 5.17 -6.53
C THR A 147 15.87 4.04 -5.89
N PHE A 148 14.96 3.43 -6.64
CA PHE A 148 14.20 2.27 -6.16
C PHE A 148 15.12 1.09 -5.79
N LEU A 149 16.06 0.72 -6.66
CA LEU A 149 17.00 -0.38 -6.40
C LEU A 149 17.88 -0.12 -5.17
N LEU A 150 18.35 1.12 -4.98
CA LEU A 150 19.11 1.50 -3.78
C LEU A 150 18.26 1.39 -2.52
N CYS A 151 16.98 1.80 -2.58
CA CYS A 151 16.05 1.67 -1.48
C CYS A 151 15.74 0.18 -1.19
N LEU A 152 15.56 -0.63 -2.23
CA LEU A 152 15.36 -2.07 -2.08
C LEU A 152 16.58 -2.73 -1.42
N ALA A 153 17.78 -2.38 -1.83
CA ALA A 153 19.02 -2.86 -1.20
C ALA A 153 19.09 -2.45 0.29
N ALA A 154 18.75 -1.19 0.62
CA ALA A 154 18.68 -0.72 2.00
C ALA A 154 17.62 -1.48 2.81
N CYS A 155 16.47 -1.82 2.22
CA CYS A 155 15.45 -2.66 2.86
C CYS A 155 15.98 -4.07 3.17
N ILE A 156 16.66 -4.70 2.22
CA ILE A 156 17.26 -6.03 2.41
C ILE A 156 18.25 -5.99 3.57
N VAL A 157 19.11 -4.96 3.61
CA VAL A 157 20.06 -4.76 4.74
C VAL A 157 19.29 -4.57 6.06
N GLY A 158 18.20 -3.79 6.07
CA GLY A 158 17.35 -3.59 7.24
C GLY A 158 16.72 -4.91 7.72
N ILE A 159 16.21 -5.74 6.79
CA ILE A 159 15.68 -7.07 7.11
C ILE A 159 16.78 -7.95 7.73
N VAL A 160 17.96 -7.98 7.16
CA VAL A 160 19.09 -8.76 7.70
C VAL A 160 19.46 -8.29 9.12
N ILE A 161 19.54 -6.97 9.35
CA ILE A 161 19.80 -6.41 10.68
C ILE A 161 18.71 -6.82 11.68
N THR A 162 17.44 -6.76 11.28
CA THR A 162 16.32 -7.16 12.15
C THR A 162 16.31 -8.66 12.41
N GLN A 163 16.66 -9.50 11.43
CA GLN A 163 16.79 -10.95 11.63
C GLN A 163 17.95 -11.30 12.59
N ILE A 164 19.10 -10.66 12.44
CA ILE A 164 20.21 -10.82 13.39
C ILE A 164 19.80 -10.33 14.78
N GLY A 165 19.15 -9.17 14.86
CA GLY A 165 18.62 -8.61 16.11
C GLY A 165 17.60 -9.55 16.77
N SER A 166 16.72 -10.19 15.99
CA SER A 166 15.77 -11.16 16.53
C SER A 166 16.47 -12.37 17.13
N PHE A 167 17.47 -12.89 16.44
CA PHE A 167 18.25 -14.03 16.95
C PHE A 167 18.97 -13.70 18.26
N VAL A 168 19.48 -12.46 18.39
CA VAL A 168 20.28 -12.05 19.57
C VAL A 168 19.38 -11.58 20.72
N PHE A 169 18.32 -10.82 20.45
CA PHE A 169 17.59 -10.07 21.50
C PHE A 169 16.15 -10.54 21.72
N GLN A 170 15.51 -11.22 20.77
CA GLN A 170 14.09 -11.53 20.86
C GLN A 170 13.75 -12.39 22.07
N LYS A 171 14.59 -13.35 22.40
CA LYS A 171 14.38 -14.29 23.50
C LYS A 171 14.58 -13.64 24.87
N ASP A 172 15.64 -12.84 25.01
CA ASP A 172 16.08 -12.31 26.30
C ASP A 172 15.60 -10.86 26.55
N SER A 173 15.30 -10.11 25.50
CA SER A 173 14.87 -8.72 25.61
C SER A 173 13.96 -8.29 24.44
N PRO A 174 12.67 -8.71 24.44
CA PRO A 174 11.71 -8.36 23.39
C PRO A 174 11.56 -6.83 23.16
N SER A 175 11.65 -6.04 24.24
CA SER A 175 11.56 -4.57 24.15
C SER A 175 12.77 -3.96 23.40
N THR A 176 13.97 -4.49 23.61
CA THR A 176 15.18 -4.06 22.89
C THR A 176 15.08 -4.40 21.40
N PHE A 177 14.55 -5.58 21.08
CA PHE A 177 14.30 -5.97 19.70
C PHE A 177 13.27 -5.03 19.01
N LEU A 178 12.16 -4.72 19.69
CA LEU A 178 11.18 -3.78 19.18
C LEU A 178 11.76 -2.38 18.96
N LEU A 179 12.57 -1.90 19.88
CA LEU A 179 13.27 -0.62 19.73
C LEU A 179 14.20 -0.63 18.52
N LEU A 180 14.96 -1.70 18.32
CA LEU A 180 15.84 -1.86 17.16
C LEU A 180 15.03 -1.84 15.86
N MET A 181 13.92 -2.57 15.78
CA MET A 181 13.02 -2.57 14.64
C MET A 181 12.45 -1.16 14.37
N ALA A 182 11.99 -0.48 15.41
CA ALA A 182 11.41 0.85 15.27
C ALA A 182 12.45 1.86 14.76
N VAL A 183 13.66 1.89 15.36
CA VAL A 183 14.75 2.80 14.95
C VAL A 183 15.17 2.51 13.52
N THR A 184 15.42 1.23 13.18
CA THR A 184 15.80 0.83 11.82
C THR A 184 14.70 1.19 10.81
N GLY A 185 13.44 0.90 11.13
CA GLY A 185 12.29 1.21 10.28
C GLY A 185 12.15 2.72 10.03
N VAL A 186 12.24 3.54 11.07
CA VAL A 186 12.17 5.01 10.95
C VAL A 186 13.35 5.54 10.12
N ALA A 187 14.58 5.08 10.39
CA ALA A 187 15.76 5.52 9.66
C ALA A 187 15.68 5.17 8.17
N LEU A 188 15.30 3.94 7.84
CA LEU A 188 15.15 3.49 6.46
C LEU A 188 13.99 4.22 5.75
N THR A 189 12.86 4.43 6.41
CA THR A 189 11.73 5.20 5.87
C THR A 189 12.15 6.65 5.60
N GLY A 190 12.85 7.28 6.53
CA GLY A 190 13.37 8.64 6.37
C GLY A 190 14.35 8.74 5.20
N LEU A 191 15.31 7.80 5.10
CA LEU A 191 16.24 7.73 3.98
C LEU A 191 15.50 7.55 2.64
N TYR A 192 14.55 6.62 2.60
CA TYR A 192 13.74 6.37 1.42
C TYR A 192 12.97 7.62 0.99
N MET A 193 12.23 8.26 1.90
CA MET A 193 11.49 9.49 1.62
C MET A 193 12.41 10.62 1.14
N PHE A 194 13.60 10.75 1.73
CA PHE A 194 14.60 11.71 1.30
C PHE A 194 15.06 11.46 -0.14
N LEU A 195 15.41 10.22 -0.49
CA LEU A 195 15.87 9.83 -1.83
C LEU A 195 14.76 10.01 -2.87
N VAL A 196 13.52 9.60 -2.56
CA VAL A 196 12.36 9.79 -3.44
C VAL A 196 12.09 11.27 -3.67
N ASN A 197 12.08 12.08 -2.62
CA ASN A 197 11.85 13.52 -2.73
C ASN A 197 12.96 14.21 -3.54
N ARG A 198 14.23 13.82 -3.31
CA ARG A 198 15.37 14.33 -4.10
C ARG A 198 15.22 13.99 -5.59
N ASN A 199 14.76 12.76 -5.89
CA ASN A 199 14.54 12.33 -7.27
C ASN A 199 13.36 13.07 -7.91
N ALA A 200 12.22 13.15 -7.21
CA ALA A 200 11.03 13.86 -7.65
C ALA A 200 11.31 15.34 -7.99
N ARG A 201 12.12 16.02 -7.18
CA ARG A 201 12.54 17.41 -7.47
C ARG A 201 13.39 17.55 -8.72
N ARG A 202 14.09 16.50 -9.13
CA ARG A 202 14.99 16.50 -10.31
C ARG A 202 14.31 16.04 -11.59
N ASP A 203 13.15 15.40 -11.46
CA ASP A 203 12.33 14.89 -12.56
C ASP A 203 10.87 15.32 -12.35
N PRO A 204 10.46 16.48 -12.90
CA PRO A 204 9.09 16.97 -12.74
C PRO A 204 8.02 16.02 -13.30
N ALA A 205 8.34 15.24 -14.33
CA ALA A 205 7.41 14.27 -14.88
C ALA A 205 7.16 13.13 -13.87
N PHE A 206 8.20 12.53 -13.33
CA PHE A 206 8.09 11.50 -12.28
C PHE A 206 7.38 12.05 -11.04
N HIS A 207 7.66 13.30 -10.63
CA HIS A 207 6.98 13.94 -9.50
C HIS A 207 5.47 14.01 -9.71
N ARG A 208 5.00 14.30 -10.94
CA ARG A 208 3.57 14.30 -11.26
C ARG A 208 2.96 12.90 -11.14
N PHE A 209 3.62 11.86 -11.66
CA PHE A 209 3.15 10.47 -11.53
C PHE A 209 3.00 10.05 -10.07
N LEU A 210 4.00 10.35 -9.25
CA LEU A 210 3.97 10.06 -7.82
C LEU A 210 2.84 10.83 -7.12
N SER A 211 2.63 12.10 -7.49
CA SER A 211 1.55 12.93 -6.93
C SER A 211 0.16 12.39 -7.29
N VAL A 212 -0.06 11.92 -8.52
CA VAL A 212 -1.34 11.31 -8.90
C VAL A 212 -1.63 10.09 -8.01
N GLY A 213 -0.67 9.18 -7.86
CA GLY A 213 -0.83 7.99 -7.04
C GLY A 213 -1.14 8.32 -5.57
N THR A 214 -0.38 9.24 -4.98
CA THR A 214 -0.57 9.60 -3.57
C THR A 214 -1.85 10.39 -3.31
N TYR A 215 -2.30 11.25 -4.23
CA TYR A 215 -3.62 11.90 -4.10
C TYR A 215 -4.78 10.94 -4.35
N ALA A 216 -4.63 9.95 -5.22
CA ALA A 216 -5.64 8.91 -5.40
C ALA A 216 -5.87 8.09 -4.13
N SER A 217 -4.88 8.06 -3.18
CA SER A 217 -5.07 7.46 -1.85
C SER A 217 -6.18 8.11 -1.01
N ALA A 218 -6.74 9.25 -1.43
CA ALA A 218 -7.96 9.81 -0.84
C ALA A 218 -9.08 8.75 -0.75
N VAL A 219 -9.19 7.87 -1.73
CA VAL A 219 -10.12 6.71 -1.68
C VAL A 219 -9.80 5.78 -0.51
N GLY A 220 -8.52 5.52 -0.26
CA GLY A 220 -8.08 4.70 0.89
C GLY A 220 -8.38 5.35 2.24
N ILE A 221 -8.44 6.69 2.32
CA ILE A 221 -8.90 7.40 3.54
C ILE A 221 -10.35 7.03 3.85
N VAL A 222 -11.22 6.96 2.83
CA VAL A 222 -12.62 6.54 3.01
C VAL A 222 -12.68 5.09 3.52
N GLY A 223 -11.88 4.20 2.95
CA GLY A 223 -11.74 2.81 3.41
C GLY A 223 -11.24 2.71 4.85
N ALA A 224 -10.26 3.52 5.24
CA ALA A 224 -9.75 3.56 6.61
C ALA A 224 -10.78 4.07 7.61
N ILE A 225 -11.60 5.07 7.24
CA ILE A 225 -12.72 5.53 8.06
C ILE A 225 -13.76 4.42 8.22
N ALA A 226 -14.09 3.70 7.13
CA ALA A 226 -14.98 2.55 7.21
C ALA A 226 -14.43 1.47 8.15
N LEU A 227 -13.13 1.21 8.12
CA LEU A 227 -12.48 0.28 9.06
C LEU A 227 -12.63 0.73 10.51
N VAL A 228 -12.43 2.03 10.81
CA VAL A 228 -12.64 2.57 12.17
C VAL A 228 -14.07 2.31 12.66
N ILE A 229 -15.05 2.69 11.84
CA ILE A 229 -16.47 2.54 12.18
C ILE A 229 -16.80 1.06 12.44
N THR A 230 -16.37 0.18 11.54
CA THR A 230 -16.64 -1.26 11.65
C THR A 230 -15.92 -1.88 12.87
N ALA A 231 -14.65 -1.50 13.12
CA ALA A 231 -13.91 -1.99 14.27
C ALA A 231 -14.51 -1.52 15.61
N ILE A 232 -15.06 -0.29 15.67
CA ILE A 232 -15.77 0.19 16.85
C ILE A 232 -17.05 -0.61 17.06
N ALA A 233 -17.81 -0.88 15.99
CA ALA A 233 -19.09 -1.58 16.05
C ALA A 233 -18.95 -3.11 16.32
N THR A 234 -17.81 -3.69 15.99
CA THR A 234 -17.57 -5.12 16.20
C THR A 234 -17.18 -5.41 17.64
N PRO A 235 -17.82 -6.39 18.34
CA PRO A 235 -17.38 -6.82 19.66
C PRO A 235 -15.93 -7.34 19.67
N ALA A 236 -15.26 -7.20 20.80
CA ALA A 236 -13.95 -7.83 21.00
C ALA A 236 -14.13 -9.26 21.55
N PRO A 237 -13.21 -10.20 21.23
CA PRO A 237 -12.08 -10.06 20.33
C PRO A 237 -12.48 -10.09 18.85
N ILE A 238 -11.77 -9.32 18.01
CA ILE A 238 -11.94 -9.40 16.56
C ILE A 238 -11.00 -10.48 16.02
N GLU A 239 -11.57 -11.52 15.43
CA GLU A 239 -10.84 -12.68 14.90
C GLU A 239 -10.69 -12.65 13.37
N ILE A 240 -11.10 -11.56 12.75
CA ILE A 240 -11.08 -11.37 11.30
C ILE A 240 -10.00 -10.33 10.96
N ARG A 241 -9.22 -10.59 9.93
CA ARG A 241 -8.21 -9.63 9.43
C ARG A 241 -8.86 -8.30 9.04
N ALA A 242 -8.11 -7.22 9.19
CA ALA A 242 -8.60 -5.85 8.92
C ALA A 242 -9.12 -5.67 7.49
N ASP A 243 -8.49 -6.33 6.50
CA ASP A 243 -8.87 -6.27 5.08
C ASP A 243 -10.19 -7.01 4.77
N TYR A 244 -10.62 -7.93 5.63
CA TYR A 244 -11.91 -8.62 5.52
C TYR A 244 -13.00 -8.04 6.44
N LEU A 245 -12.61 -7.22 7.42
CA LEU A 245 -13.56 -6.64 8.37
C LEU A 245 -14.53 -5.67 7.68
N VAL A 246 -14.03 -4.88 6.72
CA VAL A 246 -14.85 -4.03 5.86
C VAL A 246 -15.27 -4.87 4.65
N LYS A 247 -16.54 -5.27 4.61
CA LYS A 247 -17.10 -6.05 3.50
C LYS A 247 -17.25 -5.17 2.26
N SER A 248 -16.16 -4.92 1.55
CA SER A 248 -16.10 -3.99 0.40
C SER A 248 -15.94 -4.70 -0.95
N ASN A 249 -15.76 -6.02 -0.95
CA ASN A 249 -15.55 -6.83 -2.15
C ASN A 249 -16.69 -7.83 -2.38
N LEU A 250 -16.86 -8.29 -3.62
CA LEU A 250 -17.93 -9.23 -3.97
C LEU A 250 -17.79 -10.58 -3.27
N GLY A 251 -16.57 -11.04 -2.98
CA GLY A 251 -16.33 -12.30 -2.27
C GLY A 251 -16.89 -12.32 -0.85
N ALA A 252 -17.07 -11.16 -0.22
CA ALA A 252 -17.70 -11.06 1.11
C ALA A 252 -19.24 -11.24 1.07
N PHE A 253 -19.86 -10.97 -0.09
CA PHE A 253 -21.31 -11.10 -0.30
C PHE A 253 -21.71 -12.40 -1.02
N MET A 254 -20.78 -12.96 -1.80
CA MET A 254 -20.98 -14.18 -2.59
C MET A 254 -19.83 -15.15 -2.33
N PRO A 255 -19.77 -15.75 -1.12
CA PRO A 255 -18.72 -16.70 -0.80
C PRO A 255 -18.79 -17.92 -1.73
N SER A 256 -17.63 -18.45 -2.13
CA SER A 256 -17.52 -19.58 -3.02
C SER A 256 -16.49 -20.58 -2.48
N ASP A 257 -16.81 -21.88 -2.54
CA ASP A 257 -15.88 -22.96 -2.17
C ASP A 257 -14.78 -23.13 -3.23
N ASN A 258 -14.98 -22.62 -4.44
CA ASN A 258 -13.95 -22.61 -5.46
C ASN A 258 -12.94 -21.49 -5.19
N ALA A 259 -11.71 -21.85 -4.80
CA ALA A 259 -10.65 -20.92 -4.41
C ALA A 259 -10.32 -19.88 -5.52
N ALA A 260 -10.33 -20.29 -6.79
CA ALA A 260 -10.08 -19.39 -7.91
C ALA A 260 -11.23 -18.36 -8.06
N LEU A 261 -12.48 -18.81 -8.00
CA LEU A 261 -13.65 -17.93 -8.07
C LEU A 261 -13.69 -16.99 -6.85
N GLN A 262 -13.43 -17.50 -5.64
CA GLN A 262 -13.37 -16.69 -4.42
C GLN A 262 -12.27 -15.61 -4.54
N SER A 263 -11.11 -15.96 -5.09
CA SER A 263 -10.02 -15.01 -5.34
C SER A 263 -10.40 -13.91 -6.34
N LEU A 264 -11.11 -14.25 -7.41
CA LEU A 264 -11.64 -13.29 -8.37
C LEU A 264 -12.65 -12.34 -7.71
N LEU A 265 -13.66 -12.89 -7.02
CA LEU A 265 -14.70 -12.10 -6.35
C LEU A 265 -14.11 -11.17 -5.29
N SER A 266 -13.12 -11.64 -4.52
CA SER A 266 -12.42 -10.83 -3.53
C SER A 266 -11.55 -9.74 -4.13
N SER A 267 -11.11 -9.90 -5.39
CA SER A 267 -10.35 -8.87 -6.11
C SER A 267 -11.24 -7.74 -6.63
N LEU A 268 -12.56 -7.97 -6.75
CA LEU A 268 -13.54 -6.97 -7.16
C LEU A 268 -14.00 -6.15 -5.93
N ASP A 269 -13.09 -5.32 -5.44
CA ASP A 269 -13.28 -4.45 -4.29
C ASP A 269 -13.61 -3.03 -4.72
N ILE A 270 -14.63 -2.41 -4.09
CA ILE A 270 -15.13 -1.09 -4.48
C ILE A 270 -14.06 0.00 -4.32
N PHE A 271 -13.25 -0.06 -3.27
CA PHE A 271 -12.21 0.95 -3.04
C PHE A 271 -11.08 0.80 -4.05
N SER A 272 -10.71 -0.44 -4.39
CA SER A 272 -9.69 -0.73 -5.40
C SER A 272 -10.10 -0.24 -6.79
N ILE A 273 -11.35 -0.52 -7.20
CA ILE A 273 -11.88 -0.05 -8.48
C ILE A 273 -12.00 1.48 -8.50
N TRP A 274 -12.51 2.09 -7.43
CA TRP A 274 -12.60 3.54 -7.32
C TRP A 274 -11.21 4.20 -7.37
N PHE A 275 -10.22 3.65 -6.68
CA PHE A 275 -8.83 4.10 -6.75
C PHE A 275 -8.29 4.08 -8.18
N LEU A 276 -8.51 2.99 -8.93
CA LEU A 276 -8.08 2.87 -10.34
C LEU A 276 -8.80 3.89 -11.25
N ILE A 277 -10.08 4.15 -11.02
CA ILE A 277 -10.84 5.17 -11.75
C ILE A 277 -10.25 6.56 -11.50
N VAL A 278 -10.00 6.89 -10.23
CA VAL A 278 -9.42 8.18 -9.83
C VAL A 278 -8.02 8.34 -10.42
N MET A 279 -7.19 7.30 -10.38
CA MET A 279 -5.87 7.30 -11.02
C MET A 279 -5.96 7.49 -12.53
N THR A 280 -6.93 6.83 -13.20
CA THR A 280 -7.17 6.99 -14.63
C THR A 280 -7.46 8.45 -14.99
N ILE A 281 -8.31 9.12 -14.22
CA ILE A 281 -8.62 10.55 -14.41
C ILE A 281 -7.37 11.40 -14.19
N GLY A 282 -6.59 11.10 -13.16
CA GLY A 282 -5.35 11.80 -12.85
C GLY A 282 -4.32 11.68 -13.97
N TYR A 283 -4.02 10.47 -14.42
CA TYR A 283 -3.06 10.25 -15.49
C TYR A 283 -3.52 10.80 -16.83
N LYS A 284 -4.81 10.61 -17.19
CA LYS A 284 -5.38 11.26 -18.38
C LYS A 284 -5.14 12.76 -18.37
N THR A 285 -5.47 13.41 -17.26
CA THR A 285 -5.34 14.86 -17.10
C THR A 285 -3.89 15.31 -17.23
N MET A 286 -2.98 14.57 -16.66
CA MET A 286 -1.55 14.89 -16.64
C MET A 286 -0.85 14.62 -17.97
N THR A 287 -1.17 13.50 -18.63
CA THR A 287 -0.53 13.08 -19.88
C THR A 287 -1.24 13.58 -21.13
N LYS A 288 -2.46 14.13 -20.97
CA LYS A 288 -3.34 14.59 -22.06
C LYS A 288 -3.69 13.48 -23.07
N THR A 289 -3.66 12.23 -22.64
CA THR A 289 -4.05 11.07 -23.46
C THR A 289 -5.57 10.90 -23.47
N SER A 290 -6.09 10.02 -24.36
CA SER A 290 -7.50 9.64 -24.37
C SER A 290 -7.86 8.85 -23.09
N THR A 291 -9.14 8.87 -22.73
CA THR A 291 -9.64 8.12 -21.57
C THR A 291 -9.39 6.62 -21.71
N GLY A 292 -9.56 6.07 -22.92
CA GLY A 292 -9.33 4.66 -23.20
C GLY A 292 -7.87 4.26 -22.96
N ILE A 293 -6.91 5.04 -23.48
CA ILE A 293 -5.48 4.79 -23.26
C ILE A 293 -5.14 4.87 -21.76
N ALA A 294 -5.55 5.94 -21.09
CA ALA A 294 -5.28 6.10 -19.67
C ALA A 294 -5.89 4.96 -18.83
N ALA A 295 -7.13 4.55 -19.11
CA ALA A 295 -7.77 3.42 -18.44
C ALA A 295 -7.04 2.11 -18.70
N SER A 296 -6.73 1.81 -19.96
CA SER A 296 -6.01 0.56 -20.31
C SER A 296 -4.69 0.46 -19.54
N ILE A 297 -3.89 1.53 -19.51
CA ILE A 297 -2.61 1.54 -18.79
C ILE A 297 -2.83 1.40 -17.29
N THR A 298 -3.82 2.10 -16.73
CA THR A 298 -4.05 2.12 -15.28
C THR A 298 -4.57 0.78 -14.77
N PHE A 299 -5.46 0.13 -15.50
CA PHE A 299 -6.04 -1.16 -15.11
C PHE A 299 -5.14 -2.35 -15.43
N LEU A 300 -4.20 -2.23 -16.39
CA LEU A 300 -3.35 -3.34 -16.82
C LEU A 300 -2.58 -4.02 -15.67
N PRO A 301 -1.84 -3.32 -14.80
CA PRO A 301 -1.13 -3.97 -13.69
C PRO A 301 -2.08 -4.69 -12.73
N TRP A 302 -3.25 -4.12 -12.45
CA TRP A 302 -4.25 -4.74 -11.60
C TRP A 302 -4.81 -6.02 -12.22
N VAL A 303 -5.17 -5.99 -13.52
CA VAL A 303 -5.63 -7.19 -14.25
C VAL A 303 -4.58 -8.28 -14.22
N VAL A 304 -3.30 -7.95 -14.46
CA VAL A 304 -2.20 -8.92 -14.42
C VAL A 304 -2.10 -9.56 -13.02
N ILE A 305 -2.18 -8.77 -11.95
CA ILE A 305 -2.15 -9.29 -10.57
C ILE A 305 -3.34 -10.21 -10.31
N VAL A 306 -4.55 -9.83 -10.74
CA VAL A 306 -5.75 -10.66 -10.58
C VAL A 306 -5.61 -11.98 -11.34
N LEU A 307 -5.09 -11.96 -12.58
CA LEU A 307 -4.86 -13.16 -13.37
C LEU A 307 -3.80 -14.08 -12.73
N ILE A 308 -2.73 -13.51 -12.17
CA ILE A 308 -1.71 -14.29 -11.43
C ILE A 308 -2.34 -14.96 -10.21
N LYS A 309 -3.13 -14.24 -9.41
CA LYS A 309 -3.83 -14.79 -8.25
C LYS A 309 -4.80 -15.90 -8.66
N LEU A 310 -5.53 -15.70 -9.75
CA LEU A 310 -6.48 -16.68 -10.27
C LEU A 310 -5.76 -17.95 -10.71
N ALA A 311 -4.70 -17.82 -11.50
CA ALA A 311 -3.89 -18.96 -11.95
C ALA A 311 -3.27 -19.71 -10.77
N TRP A 312 -2.76 -19.00 -9.78
CA TRP A 312 -2.19 -19.57 -8.56
C TRP A 312 -3.23 -20.40 -7.79
N ASN A 313 -4.38 -19.83 -7.50
CA ASN A 313 -5.45 -20.53 -6.76
C ASN A 313 -6.12 -21.65 -7.57
N ALA A 314 -6.04 -21.63 -8.90
CA ALA A 314 -6.49 -22.73 -9.72
C ALA A 314 -5.47 -23.89 -9.79
N ALA A 315 -4.17 -23.60 -9.64
CA ALA A 315 -3.10 -24.58 -9.71
C ALA A 315 -2.87 -25.33 -8.37
N VAL A 316 -3.25 -24.70 -7.25
CA VAL A 316 -3.08 -25.29 -5.92
C VAL A 316 -4.39 -25.95 -5.51
N PRO A 317 -4.41 -27.27 -5.25
CA PRO A 317 -5.62 -27.99 -4.79
C PRO A 317 -6.14 -27.38 -3.48
N SER A 318 -7.45 -27.16 -3.42
CA SER A 318 -8.15 -26.68 -2.21
C SER A 318 -8.28 -27.78 -1.15
#